data_695f5f1b08caf6034200aa2edf5aa1a4
#
_entry.id   695f5f1b08caf6034200aa2edf5aa1a4
#
_cell.length_a   1.000
_cell.length_b   1.000
_cell.length_c   1.000
_cell.angle_alpha   90.00
_cell.angle_beta   90.00
_cell.angle_gamma   90.00
#
_symmetry.space_group_name_H-M   'P 1'
#
loop_
_entity.id
_entity.type
_entity.pdbx_description
1 polymer ?
#
loop_
_entity_poly.entity_id
_entity_poly.type
_entity_poly.pdbx_seq_one_letter_code
_entity_poly.pdbx_strand_id
1 'polypeptide(L)' 'MSGAGWVRKNDVRAIDLLVENKFTDKKSYSIVSQEMVKLARTAILEDRIPVLQVDLGGRSYVVLLEDDFLEMIHDD' A
#
# COMPACT_ATOMS: atom_id res chain seq x y z
N MET A 1 -10.93 2.14 12.30
CA MET A 1 -11.68 1.37 11.39
C MET A 1 -10.89 0.17 10.92
N SER A 2 -11.51 -0.88 10.88
CA SER A 2 -10.87 -2.06 10.37
C SER A 2 -10.53 -1.86 8.90
N GLY A 3 -9.93 -2.82 8.31
CA GLY A 3 -9.63 -2.78 6.92
C GLY A 3 -10.83 -2.95 6.02
N ALA A 4 -12.02 -2.71 6.53
CA ALA A 4 -13.23 -2.97 5.76
C ALA A 4 -13.30 -2.17 4.47
N GLY A 5 -12.63 -1.03 4.44
CA GLY A 5 -12.62 -0.24 3.22
C GLY A 5 -11.88 -0.88 2.08
N TRP A 6 -11.05 -1.88 2.35
CA TRP A 6 -10.23 -2.52 1.33
C TRP A 6 -10.90 -3.72 0.70
N VAL A 7 -11.92 -4.27 1.34
CA VAL A 7 -12.59 -5.46 0.86
C VAL A 7 -14.06 -5.14 0.68
N ARG A 8 -14.54 -5.34 -0.53
CA ARG A 8 -15.93 -5.09 -0.84
C ARG A 8 -16.78 -6.19 -0.26
N LYS A 9 -17.92 -5.81 0.25
CA LYS A 9 -18.77 -6.76 0.92
C LYS A 9 -19.17 -7.91 0.00
N ASN A 10 -19.44 -7.61 -1.24
CA ASN A 10 -19.90 -8.62 -2.19
C ASN A 10 -18.81 -9.08 -3.13
N ASP A 11 -17.58 -8.70 -2.86
CA ASP A 11 -16.44 -9.04 -3.70
C ASP A 11 -15.89 -10.37 -3.26
N VAL A 12 -15.82 -11.32 -4.17
CA VAL A 12 -15.25 -12.61 -3.85
C VAL A 12 -13.73 -12.62 -3.91
N ARG A 13 -13.15 -11.56 -4.44
CA ARG A 13 -11.70 -11.45 -4.49
C ARG A 13 -11.21 -10.76 -3.24
N ALA A 14 -10.18 -11.30 -2.64
CA ALA A 14 -9.50 -10.64 -1.54
C ALA A 14 -8.42 -9.75 -2.12
N ILE A 15 -8.27 -8.56 -1.56
CA ILE A 15 -7.16 -7.69 -1.92
C ILE A 15 -5.98 -8.11 -1.07
N ASP A 16 -4.92 -8.55 -1.71
CA ASP A 16 -3.74 -9.06 -1.01
C ASP A 16 -2.63 -8.03 -1.11
N LEU A 17 -2.23 -7.49 0.02
CA LEU A 17 -1.25 -6.42 0.06
C LEU A 17 0.09 -6.93 0.54
N LEU A 18 1.15 -6.43 -0.09
CA LEU A 18 2.50 -6.58 0.43
C LEU A 18 2.88 -5.26 1.05
N VAL A 19 2.89 -5.20 2.36
CA VAL A 19 3.12 -3.95 3.07
C VAL A 19 4.54 -3.92 3.61
N GLU A 20 5.28 -2.87 3.27
CA GLU A 20 6.56 -2.61 3.88
C GLU A 20 6.41 -1.41 4.79
N ASN A 21 6.78 -1.59 6.06
CA ASN A 21 6.61 -0.55 7.06
C ASN A 21 7.92 0.19 7.27
N LYS A 22 7.84 1.52 7.27
CA LYS A 22 8.97 2.38 7.61
C LYS A 22 8.55 3.26 8.77
N PHE A 23 9.39 3.29 9.76
CA PHE A 23 9.16 4.12 10.93
C PHE A 23 10.21 5.21 11.00
N THR A 24 9.78 6.43 11.28
CA THR A 24 10.72 7.52 11.53
C THR A 24 10.13 8.43 12.59
N ASP A 25 11.01 8.93 13.47
CA ASP A 25 10.60 9.93 14.45
C ASP A 25 10.81 11.34 13.92
N LYS A 26 11.23 11.47 12.68
CA LYS A 26 11.33 12.77 12.03
C LYS A 26 9.97 13.19 11.51
N LYS A 27 9.91 14.44 11.08
CA LYS A 27 8.65 14.99 10.57
C LYS A 27 8.50 14.82 9.07
N SER A 28 9.44 14.15 8.43
CA SER A 28 9.37 13.93 7.00
C SER A 28 10.01 12.61 6.65
N TYR A 29 9.59 12.07 5.52
CA TYR A 29 10.15 10.84 4.97
C TYR A 29 10.20 10.99 3.45
N SER A 30 11.36 10.74 2.87
CA SER A 30 11.52 10.85 1.43
C SER A 30 11.14 9.55 0.74
N ILE A 31 10.25 9.65 -0.22
CA ILE A 31 9.86 8.52 -1.04
C ILE A 31 10.90 8.37 -2.14
N VAL A 32 11.59 7.24 -2.16
CA VAL A 32 12.65 6.99 -3.12
C VAL A 32 12.15 6.04 -4.19
N SER A 33 12.29 6.45 -5.44
CA SER A 33 11.79 5.67 -6.56
C SER A 33 12.34 4.24 -6.56
N GLN A 34 13.62 4.09 -6.29
CA GLN A 34 14.23 2.76 -6.27
C GLN A 34 13.60 1.84 -5.24
N GLU A 35 13.27 2.38 -4.08
CA GLU A 35 12.60 1.59 -3.05
C GLU A 35 11.24 1.11 -3.53
N MET A 36 10.51 2.01 -4.17
CA MET A 36 9.18 1.66 -4.66
C MET A 36 9.25 0.61 -5.75
N VAL A 37 10.25 0.71 -6.62
CA VAL A 37 10.43 -0.26 -7.69
C VAL A 37 10.75 -1.64 -7.11
N LYS A 38 11.61 -1.69 -6.11
CA LYS A 38 11.95 -2.97 -5.48
C LYS A 38 10.74 -3.60 -4.82
N LEU A 39 9.97 -2.80 -4.12
CA LEU A 39 8.77 -3.29 -3.48
C LEU A 39 7.77 -3.82 -4.50
N ALA A 40 7.62 -3.08 -5.60
CA ALA A 40 6.71 -3.48 -6.67
C ALA A 40 7.14 -4.80 -7.31
N ARG A 41 8.44 -4.99 -7.51
CA ARG A 41 8.94 -6.23 -8.08
C ARG A 41 8.62 -7.43 -7.21
N THR A 42 8.84 -7.28 -5.91
CA THR A 42 8.55 -8.35 -4.98
C THR A 42 7.04 -8.65 -4.96
N ALA A 43 6.24 -7.59 -4.97
CA ALA A 43 4.79 -7.77 -4.94
C ALA A 43 4.29 -8.49 -6.19
N ILE A 44 4.84 -8.14 -7.35
CA ILE A 44 4.45 -8.78 -8.60
C ILE A 44 4.76 -10.27 -8.55
N LEU A 45 5.93 -10.62 -8.02
CA LEU A 45 6.31 -12.03 -7.92
C LEU A 45 5.38 -12.80 -6.99
N GLU A 46 4.79 -12.12 -6.02
CA GLU A 46 3.90 -12.75 -5.07
C GLU A 46 2.43 -12.53 -5.41
N ASP A 47 2.16 -11.89 -6.53
CA ASP A 47 0.80 -11.57 -6.97
C ASP A 47 0.08 -10.75 -5.91
N ARG A 48 0.75 -9.73 -5.39
CA ARG A 48 0.22 -8.86 -4.35
C ARG A 48 0.35 -7.41 -4.78
N ILE A 49 -0.35 -6.54 -4.08
CA ILE A 49 -0.28 -5.10 -4.34
C ILE A 49 0.75 -4.49 -3.39
N PRO A 50 1.75 -3.76 -3.92
CA PRO A 50 2.77 -3.17 -3.07
C PRO A 50 2.26 -1.92 -2.35
N VAL A 51 2.51 -1.84 -1.07
CA VAL A 51 2.11 -0.69 -0.25
C VAL A 51 3.26 -0.34 0.68
N LEU A 52 3.67 0.90 0.67
CA LEU A 52 4.65 1.39 1.63
C LEU A 52 3.90 2.11 2.74
N GLN A 53 4.05 1.62 3.95
CA GLN A 53 3.43 2.26 5.11
C GLN A 53 4.48 3.04 5.86
N VAL A 54 4.22 4.32 6.09
CA VAL A 54 5.18 5.19 6.78
C VAL A 54 4.52 5.73 8.04
N ASP A 55 5.16 5.48 9.18
CA ASP A 55 4.73 6.06 10.45
C ASP A 55 5.47 7.35 10.65
N LEU A 56 4.75 8.43 10.72
CA LEU A 56 5.33 9.76 10.64
C LEU A 56 4.48 10.72 11.45
N GLY A 57 5.11 11.43 12.39
CA GLY A 57 4.39 12.43 13.15
C GLY A 57 3.22 11.86 13.95
N GLY A 58 3.35 10.63 14.41
CA GLY A 58 2.29 10.00 15.18
C GLY A 58 1.14 9.44 14.37
N ARG A 59 1.27 9.43 13.06
CA ARG A 59 0.24 8.90 12.18
C ARG A 59 0.86 7.96 11.17
N SER A 60 0.06 7.07 10.66
CA SER A 60 0.50 6.14 9.63
C SER A 60 -0.09 6.54 8.29
N TYR A 61 0.77 6.55 7.29
CA TYR A 61 0.38 6.88 5.92
C TYR A 61 0.73 5.72 5.01
N VAL A 62 0.01 5.60 3.92
CA VAL A 62 0.35 4.57 2.94
C VAL A 62 0.62 5.20 1.59
N VAL A 63 1.58 4.63 0.88
CA VAL A 63 1.96 5.05 -0.45
C VAL A 63 1.85 3.85 -1.36
N LEU A 64 1.13 4.01 -2.45
CA LEU A 64 1.00 2.94 -3.41
C LEU A 64 0.91 3.52 -4.81
N LEU A 65 1.03 2.66 -5.80
CA LEU A 65 0.92 3.10 -7.18
C LEU A 65 -0.49 3.60 -7.44
N GLU A 66 -0.57 4.69 -8.16
CA GLU A 66 -1.87 5.26 -8.50
C GLU A 66 -2.72 4.26 -9.27
N ASP A 67 -2.10 3.50 -10.15
CA ASP A 67 -2.82 2.49 -10.91
C ASP A 67 -3.50 1.49 -9.99
N ASP A 68 -2.79 1.06 -8.95
CA ASP A 68 -3.37 0.11 -8.00
C ASP A 68 -4.50 0.74 -7.20
N PHE A 69 -4.31 1.99 -6.81
CA PHE A 69 -5.33 2.70 -6.08
C PHE A 69 -6.60 2.87 -6.91
N LEU A 70 -6.43 3.26 -8.17
CA LEU A 70 -7.58 3.45 -9.05
C LEU A 70 -8.31 2.15 -9.31
N GLU A 71 -7.57 1.07 -9.41
CA GLU A 71 -8.17 -0.24 -9.61
C GLU A 71 -9.03 -0.63 -8.41
N MET A 72 -8.55 -0.32 -7.21
CA MET A 72 -9.30 -0.64 -6.00
C MET A 72 -10.62 0.12 -5.92
N ILE A 73 -10.62 1.40 -6.29
CA ILE A 73 -11.82 2.22 -6.15
C ILE A 73 -12.74 2.08 -7.34
N HIS A 74 -12.26 1.51 -8.44
CA HIS A 74 -13.07 1.26 -9.63
C HIS A 74 -13.61 -0.13 -9.68
N ASP A 75 -13.61 -0.78 -8.60
CA ASP A 75 -14.02 -2.15 -8.54
C ASP A 75 -15.53 -2.22 -8.55
N ASP A 76 -16.06 -2.47 -9.68
CA ASP A 76 -17.48 -2.62 -9.78
C ASP A 76 -17.84 -3.88 -10.50
#